data_b0668d06df3e2375a1b97b0548145c6f
#
_entry.id   b0668d06df3e2375a1b97b0548145c6f
#
_cell.length_a   1.000
_cell.length_b   1.000
_cell.length_c   1.000
_cell.angle_alpha   90.00
_cell.angle_beta   90.00
_cell.angle_gamma   90.00
#
_symmetry.space_group_name_H-M   'P 1'
#
loop_
_entity.id
_entity.type
_entity.pdbx_description
1 polymer ?
#
loop_
_entity_poly.entity_id
_entity_poly.type
_entity_poly.pdbx_seq_one_letter_code
_entity_poly.pdbx_strand_id
1 'polypeptide(L)'
;MSHSNYSSKGKILVCGSINMDLVVRTPTLPTPGETLIAHRLDEVSGGKGANQAVAVARLGGRVGMLAALGSDGFGTTLRANLEQEGVDLEWIVNKPGPSGVAIVAVDDQSENAIMVISGANGELSPQDIQNAQAAIQNASLVMLQLEIPIPTVLHAIRLCRQAHVRVILNTAPVPDDFPEELFDVDLICSNQSETADLLKIPPPQNVDDAFEAARMLLEKGAKQAVITLGPLGAVAATKLPNAQTLIKAIDAHRVDAIDTVAAGDAFLGALAFQIEQGTALMEACVFASAAAAHAVTVRGAQPSLPYFDQVHPRVPGTKSRPQ
;
A
#
# COMPACT_ATOMS: atom_id res chain seq x y z
N MET A 1 15.47 26.23 -15.40
CA MET A 1 14.77 26.54 -14.14
C MET A 1 13.33 26.86 -14.51
N SER A 2 12.46 25.89 -14.45
CA SER A 2 11.01 26.11 -14.46
C SER A 2 10.46 25.33 -13.27
N HIS A 3 10.33 26.01 -12.13
CA HIS A 3 9.51 25.51 -11.04
C HIS A 3 8.08 25.46 -11.57
N SER A 4 7.60 24.27 -11.89
CA SER A 4 6.18 24.06 -12.13
C SER A 4 5.47 24.42 -10.83
N ASN A 5 4.63 25.43 -10.87
CA ASN A 5 3.65 25.77 -9.84
C ASN A 5 2.70 24.58 -9.63
N TYR A 6 3.10 23.61 -8.82
CA TYR A 6 2.18 22.69 -8.18
C TYR A 6 1.52 23.49 -7.05
N SER A 7 0.50 24.24 -7.41
CA SER A 7 -0.52 24.73 -6.49
C SER A 7 -0.97 23.53 -5.65
N SER A 8 -1.07 23.68 -4.32
CA SER A 8 -1.56 22.69 -3.34
C SER A 8 -2.97 22.22 -3.71
N LYS A 9 -3.08 21.37 -4.71
CA LYS A 9 -4.32 20.75 -5.17
C LYS A 9 -4.63 19.58 -4.27
N GLY A 10 -5.68 19.76 -3.45
CA GLY A 10 -6.37 18.63 -2.86
C GLY A 10 -5.59 17.87 -1.77
N LYS A 11 -6.16 16.75 -1.40
CA LYS A 11 -5.60 15.73 -0.50
C LYS A 11 -5.20 14.50 -1.32
N ILE A 12 -4.35 13.65 -0.78
CA ILE A 12 -4.16 12.29 -1.28
C ILE A 12 -5.48 11.56 -1.08
N LEU A 13 -5.98 10.88 -2.11
CA LEU A 13 -7.18 10.06 -2.00
C LEU A 13 -6.79 8.58 -2.11
N VAL A 14 -7.10 7.81 -1.07
CA VAL A 14 -6.90 6.35 -1.09
C VAL A 14 -8.23 5.68 -1.44
N CYS A 15 -8.28 4.98 -2.57
CA CYS A 15 -9.42 4.18 -2.95
C CYS A 15 -9.06 2.70 -2.74
N GLY A 16 -9.59 2.08 -1.69
CA GLY A 16 -9.18 0.75 -1.29
C GLY A 16 -9.97 0.15 -0.14
N SER A 17 -9.42 -0.92 0.44
CA SER A 17 -10.01 -1.75 1.46
C SER A 17 -9.90 -1.19 2.87
N ILE A 18 -10.85 -1.60 3.71
CA ILE A 18 -10.83 -1.44 5.17
C ILE A 18 -11.20 -2.79 5.76
N ASN A 19 -10.36 -3.36 6.62
CA ASN A 19 -10.58 -4.67 7.24
C ASN A 19 -10.48 -4.58 8.77
N MET A 20 -11.21 -5.46 9.44
CA MET A 20 -10.87 -5.86 10.80
C MET A 20 -9.99 -7.11 10.73
N ASP A 21 -8.75 -7.01 11.20
CA ASP A 21 -7.83 -8.13 11.25
C ASP A 21 -8.02 -8.86 12.59
N LEU A 22 -8.51 -10.10 12.52
CA LEU A 22 -8.68 -11.01 13.65
C LEU A 22 -7.41 -11.85 13.79
N VAL A 23 -6.49 -11.41 14.63
CA VAL A 23 -5.18 -12.06 14.81
C VAL A 23 -5.28 -13.13 15.89
N VAL A 24 -5.27 -14.39 15.49
CA VAL A 24 -5.33 -15.57 16.36
C VAL A 24 -3.90 -16.06 16.64
N ARG A 25 -3.48 -16.00 17.89
CA ARG A 25 -2.20 -16.57 18.33
C ARG A 25 -2.39 -18.02 18.76
N THR A 26 -1.61 -18.94 18.16
CA THR A 26 -1.78 -20.38 18.34
C THR A 26 -0.41 -21.08 18.49
N PRO A 27 -0.31 -22.25 19.17
CA PRO A 27 0.96 -22.97 19.26
C PRO A 27 1.52 -23.41 17.91
N THR A 28 0.65 -23.87 17.01
CA THR A 28 0.95 -24.29 15.63
C THR A 28 -0.20 -23.92 14.72
N LEU A 29 0.02 -23.85 13.42
CA LEU A 29 -1.08 -23.69 12.46
C LEU A 29 -1.88 -25.01 12.38
N PRO A 30 -3.23 -24.96 12.42
CA PRO A 30 -4.06 -26.17 12.41
C PRO A 30 -3.96 -26.90 11.08
N THR A 31 -3.87 -28.21 11.12
CA THR A 31 -3.98 -29.07 9.95
C THR A 31 -5.45 -29.43 9.67
N PRO A 32 -5.80 -29.87 8.44
CA PRO A 32 -7.18 -30.26 8.12
C PRO A 32 -7.74 -31.31 9.10
N GLY A 33 -8.88 -30.99 9.73
CA GLY A 33 -9.55 -31.85 10.72
C GLY A 33 -9.06 -31.71 12.16
N GLU A 34 -8.06 -30.87 12.41
CA GLU A 34 -7.54 -30.62 13.76
C GLU A 34 -8.33 -29.50 14.47
N THR A 35 -8.50 -29.65 15.78
CA THR A 35 -9.03 -28.61 16.67
C THR A 35 -7.94 -28.18 17.64
N LEU A 36 -7.51 -26.94 17.56
CA LEU A 36 -6.52 -26.35 18.47
C LEU A 36 -7.17 -25.36 19.43
N ILE A 37 -6.61 -25.25 20.63
CA ILE A 37 -6.93 -24.17 21.57
C ILE A 37 -5.89 -23.07 21.34
N ALA A 38 -6.35 -21.92 20.87
CA ALA A 38 -5.51 -20.76 20.65
C ALA A 38 -5.18 -20.04 21.96
N HIS A 39 -4.08 -19.32 21.99
CA HIS A 39 -3.64 -18.55 23.17
C HIS A 39 -4.40 -17.24 23.31
N ARG A 40 -4.68 -16.55 22.19
CA ARG A 40 -5.21 -15.19 22.20
C ARG A 40 -5.85 -14.84 20.86
N LEU A 41 -6.86 -13.97 20.92
CA LEU A 41 -7.44 -13.27 19.79
C LEU A 41 -7.24 -11.76 20.00
N ASP A 42 -6.70 -11.08 19.00
CA ASP A 42 -6.60 -9.62 18.94
C ASP A 42 -7.43 -9.11 17.75
N GLU A 43 -8.18 -8.03 17.95
CA GLU A 43 -8.86 -7.28 16.92
C GLU A 43 -8.01 -6.05 16.57
N VAL A 44 -7.56 -5.95 15.32
CA VAL A 44 -6.67 -4.90 14.86
C VAL A 44 -7.26 -4.25 13.61
N SER A 45 -7.32 -2.93 13.58
CA SER A 45 -7.70 -2.21 12.37
C SER A 45 -6.65 -2.42 11.28
N GLY A 46 -7.10 -2.78 10.07
CA GLY A 46 -6.26 -3.16 8.95
C GLY A 46 -6.92 -2.89 7.60
N GLY A 47 -6.50 -3.65 6.59
CA GLY A 47 -6.83 -3.45 5.18
C GLY A 47 -5.83 -2.53 4.50
N LYS A 48 -5.34 -2.93 3.33
CA LYS A 48 -4.25 -2.20 2.61
C LYS A 48 -4.59 -0.74 2.38
N GLY A 49 -5.82 -0.45 1.96
CA GLY A 49 -6.26 0.93 1.75
C GLY A 49 -6.22 1.74 3.05
N ALA A 50 -6.79 1.23 4.12
CA ALA A 50 -6.80 1.90 5.43
C ALA A 50 -5.39 2.09 5.98
N ASN A 51 -4.53 1.05 5.90
CA ASN A 51 -3.14 1.13 6.37
C ASN A 51 -2.37 2.23 5.62
N GLN A 52 -2.49 2.29 4.30
CA GLN A 52 -1.81 3.31 3.48
C GLN A 52 -2.34 4.71 3.78
N ALA A 53 -3.65 4.87 4.01
CA ALA A 53 -4.25 6.15 4.41
C ALA A 53 -3.72 6.61 5.78
N VAL A 54 -3.70 5.71 6.77
CA VAL A 54 -3.15 5.99 8.11
C VAL A 54 -1.66 6.33 8.03
N ALA A 55 -0.88 5.60 7.21
CA ALA A 55 0.54 5.90 7.01
C ALA A 55 0.74 7.33 6.48
N VAL A 56 -0.05 7.75 5.48
CA VAL A 56 0.00 9.14 4.97
C VAL A 56 -0.38 10.15 6.06
N ALA A 57 -1.46 9.90 6.81
CA ALA A 57 -1.94 10.81 7.86
C ALA A 57 -0.88 11.01 8.97
N ARG A 58 -0.28 9.92 9.48
CA ARG A 58 0.75 9.97 10.53
C ARG A 58 2.02 10.68 10.09
N LEU A 59 2.32 10.69 8.79
CA LEU A 59 3.42 11.47 8.21
C LEU A 59 3.07 12.95 8.02
N GLY A 60 1.85 13.38 8.38
CA GLY A 60 1.39 14.75 8.27
C GLY A 60 0.77 15.10 6.91
N GLY A 61 0.51 14.11 6.04
CA GLY A 61 -0.17 14.30 4.77
C GLY A 61 -1.69 14.48 4.95
N ARG A 62 -2.29 15.32 4.11
CA ARG A 62 -3.76 15.41 4.04
C ARG A 62 -4.27 14.24 3.19
N VAL A 63 -5.09 13.39 3.79
CA VAL A 63 -5.58 12.17 3.13
C VAL A 63 -7.08 11.99 3.35
N GLY A 64 -7.76 11.51 2.32
CA GLY A 64 -9.15 11.06 2.39
C GLY A 64 -9.26 9.64 1.87
N MET A 65 -10.34 8.95 2.26
CA MET A 65 -10.56 7.58 1.87
C MET A 65 -11.87 7.42 1.10
N LEU A 66 -11.80 6.72 -0.04
CA LEU A 66 -12.92 6.27 -0.83
C LEU A 66 -13.00 4.74 -0.65
N ALA A 67 -13.96 4.26 0.12
CA ALA A 67 -14.03 2.87 0.55
C ALA A 67 -15.45 2.48 0.95
N ALA A 68 -15.64 1.22 1.31
CA ALA A 68 -16.91 0.73 1.83
C ALA A 68 -16.74 0.11 3.22
N LEU A 69 -17.68 0.37 4.11
CA LEU A 69 -17.83 -0.27 5.41
C LEU A 69 -19.18 -0.97 5.52
N GLY A 70 -19.22 -2.07 6.23
CA GLY A 70 -20.45 -2.76 6.56
C GLY A 70 -21.26 -2.04 7.65
N SER A 71 -22.52 -2.49 7.82
CA SER A 71 -23.43 -1.97 8.85
C SER A 71 -23.32 -2.75 10.15
N ASP A 72 -22.14 -3.27 10.47
CA ASP A 72 -21.83 -4.09 11.65
C ASP A 72 -21.00 -3.33 12.71
N GLY A 73 -20.69 -4.01 13.82
CA GLY A 73 -19.87 -3.45 14.90
C GLY A 73 -18.45 -3.12 14.44
N PHE A 74 -17.87 -3.94 13.55
CA PHE A 74 -16.54 -3.68 12.98
C PHE A 74 -16.55 -2.41 12.13
N GLY A 75 -17.59 -2.18 11.31
CA GLY A 75 -17.72 -0.95 10.53
C GLY A 75 -17.71 0.31 11.41
N THR A 76 -18.39 0.26 12.56
CA THR A 76 -18.38 1.35 13.54
C THR A 76 -16.99 1.58 14.14
N THR A 77 -16.32 0.51 14.56
CA THR A 77 -14.97 0.58 15.15
C THR A 77 -13.94 1.09 14.16
N LEU A 78 -13.95 0.54 12.92
CA LEU A 78 -13.01 0.92 11.87
C LEU A 78 -13.17 2.37 11.43
N ARG A 79 -14.42 2.86 11.35
CA ARG A 79 -14.69 4.26 11.04
C ARG A 79 -14.13 5.19 12.12
N ALA A 80 -14.40 4.88 13.39
CA ALA A 80 -13.90 5.66 14.53
C ALA A 80 -12.36 5.69 14.58
N ASN A 81 -11.70 4.56 14.28
CA ASN A 81 -10.25 4.48 14.21
C ASN A 81 -9.67 5.40 13.11
N LEU A 82 -10.21 5.35 11.88
CA LEU A 82 -9.75 6.20 10.79
C LEU A 82 -9.99 7.70 11.09
N GLU A 83 -11.10 8.04 11.71
CA GLU A 83 -11.37 9.42 12.15
C GLU A 83 -10.34 9.89 13.19
N GLN A 84 -10.02 9.05 14.17
CA GLN A 84 -8.99 9.32 15.18
C GLN A 84 -7.60 9.50 14.56
N GLU A 85 -7.27 8.76 13.51
CA GLU A 85 -6.02 8.88 12.75
C GLU A 85 -6.00 10.11 11.80
N GLY A 86 -7.09 10.89 11.75
CA GLY A 86 -7.18 12.12 10.95
C GLY A 86 -7.42 11.90 9.46
N VAL A 87 -7.92 10.72 9.08
CA VAL A 87 -8.32 10.42 7.70
C VAL A 87 -9.69 11.03 7.44
N ASP A 88 -9.86 11.72 6.31
CA ASP A 88 -11.14 12.25 5.88
C ASP A 88 -12.04 11.13 5.33
N LEU A 89 -13.23 10.99 5.91
CA LEU A 89 -14.16 9.89 5.69
C LEU A 89 -15.37 10.27 4.82
N GLU A 90 -15.36 11.43 4.17
CA GLU A 90 -16.47 11.95 3.37
C GLU A 90 -16.98 10.95 2.32
N TRP A 91 -16.07 10.15 1.76
CA TRP A 91 -16.35 9.22 0.65
C TRP A 91 -16.36 7.75 1.09
N ILE A 92 -16.51 7.48 2.38
CA ILE A 92 -16.77 6.13 2.86
C ILE A 92 -18.27 5.84 2.76
N VAL A 93 -18.62 4.85 1.91
CA VAL A 93 -20.00 4.40 1.74
C VAL A 93 -20.34 3.27 2.70
N ASN A 94 -21.56 3.27 3.24
CA ASN A 94 -22.06 2.15 4.04
C ASN A 94 -22.74 1.15 3.11
N LYS A 95 -22.39 -0.13 3.27
CA LYS A 95 -23.02 -1.25 2.56
C LYS A 95 -23.79 -2.13 3.53
N PRO A 96 -24.90 -2.75 3.12
CA PRO A 96 -25.56 -3.78 3.93
C PRO A 96 -24.60 -4.96 4.19
N GLY A 97 -24.67 -5.56 5.38
CA GLY A 97 -23.88 -6.73 5.72
C GLY A 97 -22.55 -6.40 6.43
N PRO A 98 -21.63 -7.37 6.51
CA PRO A 98 -20.41 -7.24 7.30
C PRO A 98 -19.33 -6.39 6.60
N SER A 99 -18.51 -5.74 7.41
CA SER A 99 -17.25 -5.13 6.98
C SER A 99 -16.26 -6.18 6.48
N GLY A 100 -15.19 -5.76 5.79
CA GLY A 100 -14.08 -6.64 5.46
C GLY A 100 -13.39 -7.20 6.71
N VAL A 101 -13.00 -8.47 6.66
CA VAL A 101 -12.31 -9.16 7.75
C VAL A 101 -11.14 -9.94 7.20
N ALA A 102 -9.98 -9.87 7.87
CA ALA A 102 -8.88 -10.79 7.67
C ALA A 102 -8.74 -11.67 8.92
N ILE A 103 -8.75 -12.99 8.76
CA ILE A 103 -8.43 -13.94 9.83
C ILE A 103 -6.96 -14.31 9.65
N VAL A 104 -6.13 -13.93 10.63
CA VAL A 104 -4.68 -14.11 10.61
C VAL A 104 -4.29 -15.07 11.73
N ALA A 105 -4.05 -16.33 11.41
CA ALA A 105 -3.48 -17.29 12.37
C ALA A 105 -1.95 -17.12 12.37
N VAL A 106 -1.36 -16.97 13.57
CA VAL A 106 0.09 -16.83 13.75
C VAL A 106 0.54 -17.81 14.81
N ASP A 107 1.49 -18.67 14.48
CA ASP A 107 2.03 -19.65 15.42
C ASP A 107 3.25 -19.14 16.21
N ASP A 108 3.73 -19.99 17.16
CA ASP A 108 4.87 -19.67 18.02
C ASP A 108 6.20 -19.55 17.25
N GLN A 109 6.24 -20.01 15.99
CA GLN A 109 7.40 -19.90 15.08
C GLN A 109 7.29 -18.66 14.18
N SER A 110 6.23 -17.85 14.35
CA SER A 110 5.90 -16.69 13.53
C SER A 110 5.50 -17.03 12.08
N GLU A 111 5.16 -18.30 11.80
CA GLU A 111 4.49 -18.66 10.56
C GLU A 111 3.05 -18.18 10.59
N ASN A 112 2.52 -17.76 9.44
CA ASN A 112 1.15 -17.26 9.37
C ASN A 112 0.33 -17.89 8.24
N ALA A 113 -0.97 -17.91 8.45
CA ALA A 113 -1.98 -18.25 7.45
C ALA A 113 -3.08 -17.18 7.48
N ILE A 114 -3.41 -16.63 6.33
CA ILE A 114 -4.34 -15.50 6.22
C ILE A 114 -5.51 -15.89 5.32
N MET A 115 -6.73 -15.63 5.81
CA MET A 115 -7.96 -15.72 5.03
C MET A 115 -8.62 -14.35 5.01
N VAL A 116 -8.95 -13.86 3.82
CA VAL A 116 -9.62 -12.57 3.65
C VAL A 116 -11.07 -12.77 3.24
N ILE A 117 -11.98 -12.15 3.96
CA ILE A 117 -13.38 -12.03 3.64
C ILE A 117 -13.63 -10.58 3.21
N SER A 118 -13.89 -10.37 1.92
CA SER A 118 -14.00 -9.01 1.36
C SER A 118 -15.12 -8.19 2.01
N GLY A 119 -16.25 -8.81 2.38
CA GLY A 119 -17.37 -8.09 2.97
C GLY A 119 -17.75 -6.86 2.15
N ALA A 120 -17.93 -5.72 2.82
CA ALA A 120 -18.28 -4.46 2.18
C ALA A 120 -17.25 -3.98 1.13
N ASN A 121 -15.96 -4.33 1.27
CA ASN A 121 -14.96 -4.00 0.25
C ASN A 121 -15.33 -4.60 -1.11
N GLY A 122 -15.87 -5.83 -1.13
CA GLY A 122 -16.32 -6.50 -2.33
C GLY A 122 -17.55 -5.86 -2.98
N GLU A 123 -18.28 -5.03 -2.25
CA GLU A 123 -19.47 -4.32 -2.70
C GLU A 123 -19.20 -2.88 -3.17
N LEU A 124 -17.95 -2.42 -3.08
CA LEU A 124 -17.57 -1.11 -3.62
C LEU A 124 -17.65 -1.13 -5.14
N SER A 125 -18.55 -0.36 -5.70
CA SER A 125 -18.94 -0.43 -7.12
C SER A 125 -18.33 0.70 -7.96
N PRO A 126 -18.25 0.55 -9.29
CA PRO A 126 -17.92 1.66 -10.18
C PRO A 126 -18.87 2.87 -10.03
N GLN A 127 -20.12 2.65 -9.63
CA GLN A 127 -21.05 3.77 -9.38
C GLN A 127 -20.68 4.57 -8.14
N ASP A 128 -20.17 3.92 -7.07
CA ASP A 128 -19.69 4.62 -5.88
C ASP A 128 -18.49 5.51 -6.24
N ILE A 129 -17.57 5.02 -7.09
CA ILE A 129 -16.45 5.80 -7.64
C ILE A 129 -16.94 6.96 -8.49
N GLN A 130 -17.95 6.73 -9.36
CA GLN A 130 -18.54 7.78 -10.17
C GLN A 130 -19.18 8.89 -9.31
N ASN A 131 -19.83 8.53 -8.22
CA ASN A 131 -20.43 9.49 -7.28
C ASN A 131 -19.34 10.36 -6.59
N ALA A 132 -18.13 9.81 -6.40
CA ALA A 132 -16.97 10.50 -5.84
C ALA A 132 -16.08 11.19 -6.90
N GLN A 133 -16.53 11.32 -8.16
CA GLN A 133 -15.73 11.91 -9.25
C GLN A 133 -15.12 13.26 -8.89
N ALA A 134 -15.87 14.12 -8.20
CA ALA A 134 -15.36 15.43 -7.78
C ALA A 134 -14.18 15.32 -6.81
N ALA A 135 -14.17 14.34 -5.91
CA ALA A 135 -13.05 14.08 -5.01
C ALA A 135 -11.81 13.63 -5.78
N ILE A 136 -11.98 12.73 -6.75
CA ILE A 136 -10.90 12.27 -7.63
C ILE A 136 -10.32 13.45 -8.42
N GLN A 137 -11.17 14.27 -9.04
CA GLN A 137 -10.73 15.43 -9.84
C GLN A 137 -9.95 16.48 -9.03
N ASN A 138 -10.24 16.59 -7.73
CA ASN A 138 -9.59 17.52 -6.82
C ASN A 138 -8.44 16.88 -6.03
N ALA A 139 -8.18 15.58 -6.19
CA ALA A 139 -7.08 14.90 -5.51
C ALA A 139 -5.72 15.38 -6.05
N SER A 140 -4.73 15.46 -5.17
CA SER A 140 -3.32 15.67 -5.57
C SER A 140 -2.71 14.39 -6.16
N LEU A 141 -3.16 13.23 -5.66
CA LEU A 141 -2.72 11.90 -5.99
C LEU A 141 -3.79 10.89 -5.58
N VAL A 142 -3.96 9.82 -6.34
CA VAL A 142 -4.83 8.68 -5.98
C VAL A 142 -3.98 7.44 -5.76
N MET A 143 -4.21 6.75 -4.63
CA MET A 143 -3.62 5.45 -4.33
C MET A 143 -4.69 4.37 -4.49
N LEU A 144 -4.32 3.25 -5.09
CA LEU A 144 -5.17 2.09 -5.35
C LEU A 144 -4.47 0.80 -4.92
N GLN A 145 -5.25 -0.17 -4.46
CA GLN A 145 -4.83 -1.55 -4.20
C GLN A 145 -5.86 -2.50 -4.84
N LEU A 146 -5.62 -3.82 -4.76
CA LEU A 146 -6.45 -4.80 -5.44
C LEU A 146 -7.31 -5.65 -4.47
N GLU A 147 -7.62 -5.12 -3.28
CA GLU A 147 -8.56 -5.72 -2.32
C GLU A 147 -10.01 -5.26 -2.49
N ILE A 148 -10.29 -4.52 -3.56
CA ILE A 148 -11.63 -4.10 -4.00
C ILE A 148 -11.87 -4.61 -5.41
N PRO A 149 -13.13 -4.65 -5.92
CA PRO A 149 -13.41 -5.21 -7.24
C PRO A 149 -12.60 -4.56 -8.36
N ILE A 150 -11.98 -5.37 -9.21
CA ILE A 150 -11.17 -4.91 -10.35
C ILE A 150 -11.92 -3.91 -11.26
N PRO A 151 -13.22 -4.13 -11.61
CA PRO A 151 -13.96 -3.13 -12.39
C PRO A 151 -14.03 -1.75 -11.71
N THR A 152 -14.04 -1.72 -10.37
CA THR A 152 -14.03 -0.49 -9.57
C THR A 152 -12.68 0.21 -9.64
N VAL A 153 -11.58 -0.55 -9.52
CA VAL A 153 -10.20 -0.04 -9.70
C VAL A 153 -10.02 0.54 -11.10
N LEU A 154 -10.41 -0.19 -12.13
CA LEU A 154 -10.31 0.26 -13.52
C LEU A 154 -11.14 1.53 -13.78
N HIS A 155 -12.32 1.66 -13.13
CA HIS A 155 -13.13 2.87 -13.25
C HIS A 155 -12.43 4.07 -12.58
N ALA A 156 -11.84 3.89 -11.40
CA ALA A 156 -11.07 4.92 -10.73
C ALA A 156 -9.86 5.38 -11.58
N ILE A 157 -9.10 4.46 -12.16
CA ILE A 157 -7.98 4.78 -13.06
C ILE A 157 -8.46 5.61 -14.26
N ARG A 158 -9.60 5.23 -14.88
CA ARG A 158 -10.17 6.00 -16.00
C ARG A 158 -10.53 7.42 -15.62
N LEU A 159 -11.15 7.65 -14.46
CA LEU A 159 -11.49 8.99 -13.96
C LEU A 159 -10.23 9.80 -13.64
N CYS A 160 -9.23 9.19 -13.01
CA CYS A 160 -7.94 9.84 -12.74
C CYS A 160 -7.26 10.30 -14.03
N ARG A 161 -7.24 9.44 -15.07
CA ARG A 161 -6.68 9.78 -16.38
C ARG A 161 -7.40 10.95 -17.03
N GLN A 162 -8.74 10.96 -17.02
CA GLN A 162 -9.54 12.07 -17.56
C GLN A 162 -9.28 13.39 -16.83
N ALA A 163 -9.00 13.33 -15.53
CA ALA A 163 -8.73 14.47 -14.68
C ALA A 163 -7.23 14.86 -14.62
N HIS A 164 -6.34 14.10 -15.28
CA HIS A 164 -4.88 14.25 -15.19
C HIS A 164 -4.35 14.15 -13.75
N VAL A 165 -4.98 13.33 -12.93
CA VAL A 165 -4.57 13.03 -11.55
C VAL A 165 -3.66 11.80 -11.56
N ARG A 166 -2.52 11.89 -10.88
CA ARG A 166 -1.55 10.80 -10.78
C ARG A 166 -2.12 9.62 -10.00
N VAL A 167 -1.76 8.40 -10.43
CA VAL A 167 -2.15 7.15 -9.79
C VAL A 167 -0.93 6.37 -9.34
N ILE A 168 -0.93 5.96 -8.07
CA ILE A 168 -0.05 4.92 -7.54
C ILE A 168 -0.89 3.65 -7.37
N LEU A 169 -0.52 2.58 -8.05
CA LEU A 169 -1.13 1.26 -7.91
C LEU A 169 -0.21 0.32 -7.13
N ASN A 170 -0.69 -0.14 -5.98
CA ASN A 170 -0.13 -1.31 -5.30
C ASN A 170 -0.80 -2.57 -5.84
N THR A 171 -0.05 -3.48 -6.37
CA THR A 171 -0.57 -4.67 -7.06
C THR A 171 -0.96 -5.83 -6.14
N ALA A 172 -1.21 -5.54 -4.88
CA ALA A 172 -1.52 -6.53 -3.87
C ALA A 172 -3.03 -6.60 -3.54
N PRO A 173 -3.61 -7.81 -3.51
CA PRO A 173 -3.10 -9.06 -4.07
C PRO A 173 -3.20 -9.10 -5.60
N VAL A 174 -2.31 -9.79 -6.28
CA VAL A 174 -2.37 -9.96 -7.73
C VAL A 174 -3.50 -10.93 -8.08
N PRO A 175 -4.50 -10.55 -8.88
CA PRO A 175 -5.53 -11.47 -9.32
C PRO A 175 -4.98 -12.44 -10.38
N ASP A 176 -5.59 -13.63 -10.48
CA ASP A 176 -5.20 -14.64 -11.48
C ASP A 176 -5.26 -14.11 -12.92
N ASP A 177 -6.29 -13.33 -13.23
CA ASP A 177 -6.45 -12.59 -14.48
C ASP A 177 -6.22 -11.09 -14.21
N PHE A 178 -5.01 -10.63 -14.51
CA PHE A 178 -4.61 -9.23 -14.32
C PHE A 178 -4.84 -8.44 -15.61
N PRO A 179 -5.84 -7.54 -15.66
CA PRO A 179 -6.12 -6.74 -16.85
C PRO A 179 -4.95 -5.83 -17.23
N GLU A 180 -4.60 -5.81 -18.51
CA GLU A 180 -3.49 -4.98 -19.02
C GLU A 180 -3.69 -3.48 -18.77
N GLU A 181 -4.94 -3.01 -18.68
CA GLU A 181 -5.28 -1.63 -18.37
C GLU A 181 -4.77 -1.18 -16.98
N LEU A 182 -4.53 -2.11 -16.05
CA LEU A 182 -3.95 -1.81 -14.74
C LEU A 182 -2.48 -1.38 -14.81
N PHE A 183 -1.77 -1.67 -15.91
CA PHE A 183 -0.41 -1.15 -16.11
C PHE A 183 -0.39 0.33 -16.55
N ASP A 184 -1.49 0.89 -17.05
CA ASP A 184 -1.55 2.27 -17.52
C ASP A 184 -1.74 3.25 -16.35
N VAL A 185 -0.76 3.30 -15.47
CA VAL A 185 -0.71 4.15 -14.27
C VAL A 185 0.61 4.93 -14.20
N ASP A 186 0.65 5.96 -13.35
CA ASP A 186 1.86 6.76 -13.19
C ASP A 186 2.95 6.02 -12.43
N LEU A 187 2.58 5.22 -11.42
CA LEU A 187 3.50 4.39 -10.67
C LEU A 187 2.84 3.06 -10.28
N ILE A 188 3.52 1.97 -10.59
CA ILE A 188 3.18 0.62 -10.12
C ILE A 188 4.17 0.21 -9.03
N CYS A 189 3.66 -0.33 -7.92
CA CYS A 189 4.48 -0.83 -6.82
C CYS A 189 4.08 -2.26 -6.47
N SER A 190 5.05 -3.16 -6.48
CA SER A 190 4.91 -4.59 -6.19
C SER A 190 6.05 -5.08 -5.30
N ASN A 191 5.85 -6.23 -4.64
CA ASN A 191 6.94 -6.98 -4.02
C ASN A 191 7.47 -8.08 -4.98
N GLN A 192 8.39 -8.92 -4.50
CA GLN A 192 9.03 -9.98 -5.32
C GLN A 192 8.01 -11.00 -5.85
N SER A 193 7.11 -11.50 -5.01
CA SER A 193 6.09 -12.48 -5.41
C SER A 193 5.03 -11.85 -6.32
N GLU A 194 4.54 -10.67 -5.99
CA GLU A 194 3.60 -9.92 -6.84
C GLU A 194 4.21 -9.63 -8.22
N THR A 195 5.49 -9.25 -8.26
CA THR A 195 6.21 -9.02 -9.53
C THR A 195 6.28 -10.29 -10.37
N ALA A 196 6.56 -11.43 -9.73
CA ALA A 196 6.59 -12.74 -10.41
C ALA A 196 5.22 -13.09 -11.01
N ASP A 197 4.15 -12.89 -10.24
CA ASP A 197 2.78 -13.16 -10.68
C ASP A 197 2.34 -12.23 -11.81
N LEU A 198 2.69 -10.94 -11.76
CA LEU A 198 2.40 -9.95 -12.79
C LEU A 198 3.09 -10.24 -14.12
N LEU A 199 4.35 -10.60 -14.06
CA LEU A 199 5.20 -10.75 -15.25
C LEU A 199 5.30 -12.20 -15.73
N LYS A 200 4.77 -13.16 -14.95
CA LYS A 200 4.87 -14.61 -15.18
C LYS A 200 6.34 -15.07 -15.30
N ILE A 201 7.15 -14.56 -14.38
CA ILE A 201 8.59 -14.87 -14.24
C ILE A 201 8.88 -15.46 -12.86
N PRO A 202 10.04 -16.08 -12.62
CA PRO A 202 10.47 -16.40 -11.26
C PRO A 202 10.58 -15.14 -10.40
N PRO A 203 10.29 -15.21 -9.08
CA PRO A 203 10.44 -14.07 -8.19
C PRO A 203 11.87 -13.52 -8.23
N PRO A 204 12.09 -12.20 -8.40
CA PRO A 204 13.41 -11.59 -8.35
C PRO A 204 14.14 -11.93 -7.04
N GLN A 205 15.31 -12.54 -7.12
CA GLN A 205 16.06 -12.99 -5.95
C GLN A 205 17.15 -12.00 -5.51
N ASN A 206 17.50 -11.08 -6.39
CA ASN A 206 18.55 -10.07 -6.19
C ASN A 206 18.20 -8.78 -6.92
N VAL A 207 19.07 -7.78 -6.79
CA VAL A 207 18.87 -6.44 -7.39
C VAL A 207 18.91 -6.49 -8.92
N ASP A 208 19.74 -7.34 -9.51
CA ASP A 208 19.87 -7.43 -10.98
C ASP A 208 18.60 -8.02 -11.60
N ASP A 209 18.04 -9.08 -11.01
CA ASP A 209 16.73 -9.63 -11.42
C ASP A 209 15.63 -8.57 -11.34
N ALA A 210 15.63 -7.77 -10.26
CA ALA A 210 14.66 -6.70 -10.07
C ALA A 210 14.85 -5.53 -11.04
N PHE A 211 16.07 -5.27 -11.53
CA PHE A 211 16.30 -4.29 -12.59
C PHE A 211 15.61 -4.71 -13.89
N GLU A 212 15.74 -5.98 -14.28
CA GLU A 212 15.08 -6.51 -15.48
C GLU A 212 13.56 -6.52 -15.31
N ALA A 213 13.06 -6.97 -14.16
CA ALA A 213 11.64 -6.95 -13.87
C ALA A 213 11.04 -5.52 -13.90
N ALA A 214 11.75 -4.54 -13.34
CA ALA A 214 11.32 -3.15 -13.36
C ALA A 214 11.24 -2.59 -14.81
N ARG A 215 12.18 -2.99 -15.68
CA ARG A 215 12.14 -2.66 -17.11
C ARG A 215 10.89 -3.21 -17.77
N MET A 216 10.59 -4.50 -17.51
CA MET A 216 9.40 -5.17 -18.06
C MET A 216 8.10 -4.48 -17.59
N LEU A 217 8.00 -4.07 -16.32
CA LEU A 217 6.84 -3.31 -15.83
C LEU A 217 6.65 -1.99 -16.57
N LEU A 218 7.74 -1.27 -16.87
CA LEU A 218 7.67 -0.06 -17.69
C LEU A 218 7.24 -0.38 -19.15
N GLU A 219 7.72 -1.47 -19.73
CA GLU A 219 7.34 -1.90 -21.08
C GLU A 219 5.84 -2.27 -21.15
N LYS A 220 5.28 -2.86 -20.09
CA LYS A 220 3.85 -3.16 -19.97
C LYS A 220 2.95 -1.91 -19.94
N GLY A 221 3.48 -0.72 -19.62
CA GLY A 221 2.69 0.50 -19.68
C GLY A 221 2.95 1.51 -18.56
N ALA A 222 3.39 1.06 -17.39
CA ALA A 222 3.66 1.94 -16.27
C ALA A 222 4.70 3.03 -16.63
N LYS A 223 4.49 4.25 -16.11
CA LYS A 223 5.47 5.34 -16.32
C LYS A 223 6.64 5.21 -15.36
N GLN A 224 6.36 4.72 -14.15
CA GLN A 224 7.32 4.45 -13.09
C GLN A 224 7.01 3.09 -12.46
N ALA A 225 8.04 2.40 -11.94
CA ALA A 225 7.89 1.13 -11.25
C ALA A 225 8.76 1.11 -9.99
N VAL A 226 8.25 0.52 -8.91
CA VAL A 226 9.00 0.23 -7.70
C VAL A 226 8.77 -1.24 -7.34
N ILE A 227 9.87 -1.97 -7.11
CA ILE A 227 9.84 -3.36 -6.66
C ILE A 227 10.52 -3.40 -5.29
N THR A 228 9.77 -3.76 -4.26
CA THR A 228 10.32 -3.94 -2.91
C THR A 228 10.90 -5.34 -2.76
N LEU A 229 12.09 -5.43 -2.16
CA LEU A 229 12.90 -6.66 -2.04
C LEU A 229 13.16 -7.04 -0.56
N GLY A 230 12.31 -6.57 0.35
CA GLY A 230 12.47 -6.80 1.78
C GLY A 230 13.84 -6.35 2.30
N PRO A 231 14.65 -7.23 2.90
CA PRO A 231 15.96 -6.86 3.45
C PRO A 231 17.00 -6.45 2.40
N LEU A 232 16.76 -6.67 1.12
CA LEU A 232 17.60 -6.21 0.01
C LEU A 232 17.27 -4.77 -0.42
N GLY A 233 16.21 -4.15 0.13
CA GLY A 233 15.79 -2.79 -0.20
C GLY A 233 14.71 -2.73 -1.27
N ALA A 234 14.92 -1.90 -2.29
CA ALA A 234 13.98 -1.76 -3.40
C ALA A 234 14.71 -1.40 -4.70
N VAL A 235 14.04 -1.60 -5.82
CA VAL A 235 14.44 -1.09 -7.13
C VAL A 235 13.38 -0.11 -7.61
N ALA A 236 13.81 1.08 -8.02
CA ALA A 236 12.92 2.10 -8.60
C ALA A 236 13.34 2.41 -10.04
N ALA A 237 12.37 2.47 -10.94
CA ALA A 237 12.55 2.73 -12.37
C ALA A 237 11.62 3.84 -12.85
N THR A 238 12.10 4.67 -13.77
CA THR A 238 11.30 5.73 -14.41
C THR A 238 11.70 5.94 -15.85
N LYS A 239 10.72 6.18 -16.72
CA LYS A 239 10.94 6.62 -18.10
C LYS A 239 11.32 8.10 -18.10
N LEU A 240 12.41 8.44 -18.78
CA LEU A 240 12.83 9.82 -18.99
C LEU A 240 12.22 10.40 -20.27
N PRO A 241 12.14 11.74 -20.42
CA PRO A 241 11.56 12.37 -21.60
C PRO A 241 12.23 11.98 -22.95
N ASN A 242 13.51 11.59 -22.90
CA ASN A 242 14.30 11.13 -24.06
C ASN A 242 14.14 9.63 -24.37
N ALA A 243 13.11 8.98 -23.87
CA ALA A 243 12.82 7.55 -23.94
C ALA A 243 13.88 6.63 -23.27
N GLN A 244 14.86 7.19 -22.57
CA GLN A 244 15.76 6.41 -21.72
C GLN A 244 15.06 6.01 -20.43
N THR A 245 15.52 4.91 -19.84
CA THR A 245 15.05 4.45 -18.53
C THR A 245 16.14 4.69 -17.50
N LEU A 246 15.77 5.35 -16.38
CA LEU A 246 16.61 5.44 -15.21
C LEU A 246 16.15 4.38 -14.21
N ILE A 247 17.04 3.47 -13.84
CA ILE A 247 16.78 2.44 -12.83
C ILE A 247 17.84 2.57 -11.74
N LYS A 248 17.42 2.51 -10.46
CA LYS A 248 18.32 2.55 -9.31
C LYS A 248 17.89 1.57 -8.24
N ALA A 249 18.87 0.99 -7.57
CA ALA A 249 18.65 0.30 -6.31
C ALA A 249 18.58 1.32 -5.16
N ILE A 250 17.70 1.02 -4.21
CA ILE A 250 17.51 1.77 -2.96
C ILE A 250 17.90 0.82 -1.83
N ASP A 251 18.90 1.20 -1.06
CA ASP A 251 19.39 0.37 0.04
C ASP A 251 18.32 0.19 1.14
N ALA A 252 18.24 -1.00 1.70
CA ALA A 252 17.45 -1.23 2.89
C ALA A 252 18.09 -0.59 4.12
N HIS A 253 17.25 -0.14 5.06
CA HIS A 253 17.68 0.18 6.40
C HIS A 253 17.80 -1.11 7.23
N ARG A 254 18.99 -1.42 7.74
CA ARG A 254 19.20 -2.61 8.58
C ARG A 254 18.60 -2.38 9.96
N VAL A 255 17.65 -3.23 10.32
CA VAL A 255 16.96 -3.24 11.62
C VAL A 255 16.70 -4.68 12.04
N ASP A 256 16.46 -4.89 13.33
CA ASP A 256 15.99 -6.18 13.84
C ASP A 256 14.47 -6.24 13.65
N ALA A 257 14.03 -7.00 12.64
CA ALA A 257 12.63 -7.13 12.31
C ALA A 257 11.91 -8.00 13.36
N ILE A 258 10.78 -7.50 13.84
CA ILE A 258 9.89 -8.18 14.81
C ILE A 258 8.64 -8.70 14.11
N ASP A 259 8.09 -7.90 13.17
CA ASP A 259 6.86 -8.19 12.43
C ASP A 259 6.92 -7.49 11.08
N THR A 260 6.63 -8.19 9.99
CA THR A 260 6.66 -7.61 8.64
C THR A 260 5.29 -7.15 8.13
N VAL A 261 4.24 -7.31 8.94
CA VAL A 261 2.88 -6.87 8.60
C VAL A 261 2.87 -5.37 8.37
N ALA A 262 2.18 -4.91 7.33
CA ALA A 262 2.05 -3.52 6.90
C ALA A 262 3.36 -2.78 6.53
N ALA A 263 4.51 -3.46 6.45
CA ALA A 263 5.75 -2.83 5.97
C ALA A 263 5.60 -2.24 4.55
N GLY A 264 4.91 -2.96 3.66
CA GLY A 264 4.58 -2.48 2.31
C GLY A 264 3.63 -1.28 2.33
N ASP A 265 2.66 -1.26 3.25
CA ASP A 265 1.72 -0.14 3.39
C ASP A 265 2.41 1.11 3.96
N ALA A 266 3.33 0.93 4.94
CA ALA A 266 4.19 1.99 5.45
C ALA A 266 5.07 2.57 4.34
N PHE A 267 5.69 1.71 3.52
CA PHE A 267 6.47 2.12 2.35
C PHE A 267 5.62 2.94 1.38
N LEU A 268 4.44 2.44 0.99
CA LEU A 268 3.58 3.08 0.00
C LEU A 268 2.97 4.39 0.49
N GLY A 269 2.53 4.45 1.75
CA GLY A 269 2.04 5.70 2.35
C GLY A 269 3.13 6.77 2.40
N ALA A 270 4.35 6.38 2.80
CA ALA A 270 5.50 7.29 2.83
C ALA A 270 5.96 7.72 1.42
N LEU A 271 5.93 6.80 0.45
CA LEU A 271 6.23 7.08 -0.96
C LEU A 271 5.23 8.10 -1.53
N ALA A 272 3.94 7.87 -1.31
CA ALA A 272 2.87 8.76 -1.78
C ALA A 272 2.97 10.15 -1.14
N PHE A 273 3.24 10.21 0.17
CA PHE A 273 3.46 11.45 0.90
C PHE A 273 4.62 12.27 0.29
N GLN A 274 5.76 11.64 0.02
CA GLN A 274 6.91 12.32 -0.56
C GLN A 274 6.67 12.76 -2.03
N ILE A 275 6.02 11.91 -2.83
CA ILE A 275 5.67 12.25 -4.22
C ILE A 275 4.68 13.45 -4.27
N GLU A 276 3.74 13.52 -3.34
CA GLU A 276 2.81 14.64 -3.23
C GLU A 276 3.52 15.94 -2.90
N GLN A 277 4.56 15.89 -2.06
CA GLN A 277 5.43 17.04 -1.76
C GLN A 277 6.36 17.44 -2.93
N GLY A 278 6.35 16.72 -4.04
CA GLY A 278 7.18 16.99 -5.22
C GLY A 278 8.58 16.38 -5.18
N THR A 279 8.84 15.50 -4.21
CA THR A 279 10.11 14.77 -4.11
C THR A 279 10.27 13.82 -5.31
N ALA A 280 11.49 13.73 -5.86
CA ALA A 280 11.78 12.82 -6.96
C ALA A 280 11.66 11.34 -6.53
N LEU A 281 11.25 10.44 -7.45
CA LEU A 281 10.96 9.04 -7.14
C LEU A 281 12.06 8.36 -6.30
N MET A 282 13.32 8.51 -6.69
CA MET A 282 14.44 7.83 -6.02
C MET A 282 14.63 8.31 -4.58
N GLU A 283 14.49 9.60 -4.34
CA GLU A 283 14.57 10.19 -2.99
C GLU A 283 13.34 9.84 -2.15
N ALA A 284 12.16 9.83 -2.77
CA ALA A 284 10.93 9.38 -2.13
C ALA A 284 11.02 7.91 -1.68
N CYS A 285 11.64 7.04 -2.48
CA CYS A 285 11.89 5.63 -2.11
C CYS A 285 12.86 5.49 -0.94
N VAL A 286 13.86 6.36 -0.80
CA VAL A 286 14.78 6.35 0.37
C VAL A 286 14.00 6.65 1.65
N PHE A 287 13.14 7.65 1.64
CA PHE A 287 12.27 7.97 2.77
C PHE A 287 11.27 6.84 3.07
N ALA A 288 10.65 6.28 2.02
CA ALA A 288 9.73 5.16 2.13
C ALA A 288 10.40 3.90 2.72
N SER A 289 11.66 3.62 2.33
CA SER A 289 12.45 2.52 2.90
C SER A 289 12.70 2.71 4.40
N ALA A 290 12.93 3.95 4.86
CA ALA A 290 13.07 4.24 6.28
C ALA A 290 11.76 4.05 7.07
N ALA A 291 10.63 4.44 6.50
CA ALA A 291 9.32 4.23 7.09
C ALA A 291 8.98 2.73 7.22
N ALA A 292 9.22 1.95 6.17
CA ALA A 292 9.06 0.49 6.20
C ALA A 292 9.98 -0.18 7.22
N ALA A 293 11.24 0.29 7.32
CA ALA A 293 12.19 -0.22 8.30
C ALA A 293 11.75 0.07 9.75
N HIS A 294 11.13 1.21 10.02
CA HIS A 294 10.51 1.46 11.33
C HIS A 294 9.35 0.48 11.57
N ALA A 295 8.45 0.33 10.59
CA ALA A 295 7.27 -0.52 10.74
C ALA A 295 7.64 -1.96 11.13
N VAL A 296 8.66 -2.57 10.53
CA VAL A 296 9.05 -3.95 10.86
C VAL A 296 9.62 -4.12 12.27
N THR A 297 9.93 -3.05 13.01
CA THR A 297 10.39 -3.11 14.40
C THR A 297 9.25 -3.08 15.43
N VAL A 298 8.00 -2.92 14.99
CA VAL A 298 6.81 -2.84 15.83
C VAL A 298 5.80 -3.89 15.41
N ARG A 299 5.12 -4.53 16.35
CA ARG A 299 4.10 -5.54 16.05
C ARG A 299 2.78 -4.94 15.57
N GLY A 300 2.14 -5.64 14.64
CA GLY A 300 0.81 -5.36 14.13
C GLY A 300 0.79 -4.44 12.92
N ALA A 301 -0.38 -4.31 12.26
CA ALA A 301 -0.55 -3.52 11.05
C ALA A 301 -0.49 -2.00 11.35
N GLN A 302 -1.62 -1.36 11.62
CA GLN A 302 -1.65 0.08 11.88
C GLN A 302 -0.81 0.52 13.09
N PRO A 303 -0.70 -0.26 14.20
CA PRO A 303 0.19 0.12 15.30
C PRO A 303 1.66 0.32 14.91
N SER A 304 2.16 -0.37 13.87
CA SER A 304 3.55 -0.28 13.40
C SER A 304 3.83 0.93 12.51
N LEU A 305 2.81 1.57 11.95
CA LEU A 305 2.98 2.68 11.02
C LEU A 305 3.61 3.91 11.71
N PRO A 306 4.73 4.45 11.20
CA PRO A 306 5.46 5.52 11.89
C PRO A 306 4.79 6.88 11.77
N TYR A 307 5.02 7.71 12.79
CA TYR A 307 4.86 9.16 12.68
C TYR A 307 6.09 9.79 12.01
N PHE A 308 5.94 11.02 11.52
CA PHE A 308 6.99 11.70 10.75
C PHE A 308 8.34 11.80 11.49
N ASP A 309 8.31 12.09 12.77
CA ASP A 309 9.49 12.22 13.63
C ASP A 309 10.21 10.89 13.92
N GLN A 310 9.54 9.76 13.64
CA GLN A 310 10.11 8.42 13.78
C GLN A 310 10.80 7.93 12.50
N VAL A 311 10.63 8.64 11.37
CA VAL A 311 11.25 8.26 10.09
C VAL A 311 12.61 8.95 9.94
N HIS A 312 13.68 8.18 10.02
CA HIS A 312 15.07 8.66 9.91
C HIS A 312 15.75 8.11 8.66
N PRO A 313 15.56 8.71 7.48
CA PRO A 313 16.19 8.24 6.26
C PRO A 313 17.71 8.36 6.35
N ARG A 314 18.44 7.33 5.94
CA ARG A 314 19.92 7.40 5.85
C ARG A 314 20.27 8.30 4.67
N VAL A 315 21.03 9.37 4.96
CA VAL A 315 21.62 10.18 3.90
C VAL A 315 22.76 9.38 3.27
N PRO A 316 22.80 9.16 1.95
CA PRO A 316 23.89 8.47 1.28
C PRO A 316 25.23 9.16 1.63
N GLY A 317 26.20 8.40 2.14
CA GLY A 317 27.53 8.89 2.48
C GLY A 317 27.78 9.21 3.96
N THR A 318 26.81 9.14 4.85
CA THR A 318 27.03 9.23 6.30
C THR A 318 27.25 7.84 6.90
N LYS A 319 28.49 7.54 7.29
CA LYS A 319 28.78 6.35 8.11
C LYS A 319 28.09 6.53 9.47
N SER A 320 27.19 5.61 9.84
CA SER A 320 26.66 5.53 11.20
C SER A 320 27.82 5.36 12.17
N ARG A 321 28.00 6.28 13.15
CA ARG A 321 28.83 6.00 14.32
C ARG A 321 28.11 4.93 15.14
N PRO A 322 28.80 3.83 15.52
CA PRO A 322 28.25 2.92 16.51
C PRO A 322 28.16 3.67 17.85
N GLN A 323 27.01 3.58 18.51
CA GLN A 323 26.86 3.91 19.93
C GLN A 323 27.35 2.76 20.77
#